data_ba776c1f340141cd37859a342195a9da
#
_entry.id   ba776c1f340141cd37859a342195a9da
#
_cell.length_a   1.000
_cell.length_b   1.000
_cell.length_c   1.000
_cell.angle_alpha   90.00
_cell.angle_beta   90.00
_cell.angle_gamma   90.00
#
_symmetry.space_group_name_H-M   'P 1'
#
loop_
_entity.id
_entity.type
_entity.pdbx_description
1 polymer ?
#
loop_
_entity_poly.entity_id
_entity_poly.type
_entity_poly.pdbx_seq_one_letter_code
_entity_poly.pdbx_strand_id
1 'polypeptide(L)' 'MRVTVEAMGAAGDGIGRDEAGRPLFIPFALPGEVVQAEAGPARGDGRAATLTAIETEAPDRA' A
#
# COMPACT_ATOMS: atom_id res chain seq x y z
N MET A 1 9.24 0.18 -5.00
CA MET A 1 9.52 0.37 -3.56
C MET A 1 8.77 -0.70 -2.78
N ARG A 2 9.41 -1.25 -1.77
CA ARG A 2 8.80 -2.27 -0.93
C ARG A 2 8.00 -1.61 0.19
N VAL A 3 6.75 -2.01 0.33
CA VAL A 3 5.84 -1.40 1.30
C VAL A 3 5.14 -2.49 2.10
N THR A 4 5.07 -2.31 3.42
CA THR A 4 4.24 -3.15 4.28
C THR A 4 2.90 -2.46 4.45
N VAL A 5 1.83 -3.17 4.09
CA VAL A 5 0.47 -2.63 4.19
C VAL A 5 0.00 -2.79 5.64
N GLU A 6 -0.34 -1.69 6.29
CA GLU A 6 -0.70 -1.68 7.71
C GLU A 6 -2.20 -1.67 7.96
N ALA A 7 -2.98 -1.09 7.05
CA ALA A 7 -4.39 -0.86 7.28
C ALA A 7 -5.14 -0.78 5.97
N MET A 8 -6.47 -0.67 6.06
CA MET A 8 -7.37 -0.48 4.93
C MET A 8 -8.00 0.89 5.04
N GLY A 9 -7.94 1.64 3.95
CA GLY A 9 -8.58 2.96 3.87
C GLY A 9 -10.08 2.85 3.61
N ALA A 10 -10.78 3.96 3.80
CA ALA A 10 -12.24 4.03 3.62
C ALA A 10 -12.66 3.73 2.17
N ALA A 11 -11.80 4.00 1.21
CA ALA A 11 -12.07 3.73 -0.21
C ALA A 11 -11.70 2.32 -0.64
N GLY A 12 -11.22 1.48 0.29
CA GLY A 12 -10.79 0.12 -0.02
C GLY A 12 -9.33 -0.02 -0.43
N ASP A 13 -8.57 1.06 -0.35
CA ASP A 13 -7.15 1.03 -0.66
C ASP A 13 -6.35 0.51 0.53
N GLY A 14 -5.29 -0.26 0.27
CA GLY A 14 -4.34 -0.59 1.31
C GLY A 14 -3.53 0.64 1.70
N ILE A 15 -3.27 0.80 2.98
CA ILE A 15 -2.47 1.91 3.48
C ILE A 15 -1.17 1.37 4.05
N GLY A 16 -0.06 1.77 3.44
CA GLY A 16 1.27 1.51 3.94
C GLY A 16 2.01 2.80 4.21
N ARG A 17 3.29 2.70 4.49
CA ARG A 17 4.15 3.87 4.69
C ARG A 17 5.41 3.74 3.86
N ASP A 18 5.86 4.88 3.33
CA ASP A 18 7.14 4.92 2.65
C ASP A 18 8.29 5.03 3.68
N GLU A 19 9.53 5.11 3.19
CA GLU A 19 10.70 5.21 4.05
C GLU A 19 10.72 6.49 4.88
N ALA A 20 10.04 7.53 4.41
CA ALA A 20 9.92 8.79 5.15
C ALA A 20 8.77 8.78 6.15
N GLY A 21 8.02 7.69 6.23
CA GLY A 21 6.88 7.56 7.14
C GLY A 21 5.59 8.17 6.63
N ARG A 22 5.54 8.55 5.36
CA ARG A 22 4.33 9.13 4.75
C ARG A 22 3.36 8.04 4.33
N PRO A 23 2.05 8.26 4.48
CA PRO A 23 1.07 7.28 4.04
C PRO A 23 1.12 7.05 2.53
N LEU A 24 1.00 5.78 2.14
CA LEU A 24 0.86 5.39 0.74
C LEU A 24 -0.48 4.70 0.58
N PHE A 25 -1.26 5.12 -0.43
CA PHE A 25 -2.55 4.53 -0.75
C PHE A 25 -2.36 3.59 -1.94
N ILE A 26 -2.50 2.30 -1.71
CA ILE A 26 -2.18 1.26 -2.70
C ILE A 26 -3.45 0.49 -3.02
N PRO A 27 -4.09 0.73 -4.18
CA PRO A 27 -5.27 -0.03 -4.58
C PRO A 27 -4.95 -1.53 -4.65
N PHE A 28 -5.92 -2.35 -4.25
CA PHE A 28 -5.84 -3.82 -4.30
C PHE A 28 -4.88 -4.47 -3.31
N ALA A 29 -4.23 -3.70 -2.44
CA ALA A 29 -3.40 -4.26 -1.39
C ALA A 29 -4.24 -4.52 -0.13
N LEU A 30 -3.89 -5.55 0.62
CA LEU A 30 -4.59 -5.92 1.86
C LEU A 30 -3.67 -5.74 3.08
N PRO A 31 -4.23 -5.43 4.26
CA PRO A 31 -3.42 -5.32 5.47
C PRO A 31 -2.66 -6.63 5.75
N GLY A 32 -1.44 -6.50 6.15
CA GLY A 32 -0.55 -7.62 6.41
C GLY A 32 0.28 -8.06 5.21
N GLU A 33 0.02 -7.49 4.04
CA GLU A 33 0.81 -7.80 2.86
C GLU A 33 2.10 -7.00 2.81
N VAL A 34 3.12 -7.58 2.21
CA VAL A 34 4.33 -6.86 1.80
C VAL A 34 4.31 -6.82 0.28
N VAL A 35 4.34 -5.64 -0.28
CA VAL A 35 4.16 -5.45 -1.72
C VAL A 35 5.25 -4.58 -2.31
N GLN A 36 5.45 -4.72 -3.62
CA GLN A 36 6.22 -3.76 -4.41
C GLN A 36 5.24 -2.77 -5.01
N ALA A 37 5.54 -1.50 -4.89
CA ALA A 37 4.69 -0.45 -5.42
C ALA A 37 5.54 0.70 -5.94
N GLU A 38 4.98 1.44 -6.89
CA GLU A 38 5.61 2.65 -7.40
C GLU A 38 4.85 3.86 -6.87
N ALA A 39 5.58 4.80 -6.26
CA ALA A 39 4.98 6.02 -5.77
C ALA A 39 4.49 6.88 -6.94
N GLY A 40 3.26 7.33 -6.82
CA GLY A 40 2.64 8.22 -7.78
C GLY A 40 2.53 9.65 -7.25
N PRO A 41 1.61 10.43 -7.81
CA PRO A 41 1.42 11.82 -7.39
C PRO A 41 0.90 11.93 -5.97
N ALA A 42 1.17 13.07 -5.33
CA ALA A 42 0.67 13.35 -3.99
C ALA A 42 -0.87 13.32 -3.97
N ARG A 43 -1.41 12.80 -2.88
CA ARG A 43 -2.86 12.67 -2.70
C ARG A 43 -3.18 13.00 -1.24
N GLY A 44 -3.66 14.21 -0.99
CA GLY A 44 -3.87 14.67 0.37
C GLY A 44 -2.55 14.71 1.15
N ASP A 45 -2.52 14.08 2.32
CA ASP A 45 -1.32 14.03 3.16
C ASP A 45 -0.36 12.90 2.79
N GLY A 46 -0.71 12.08 1.80
CA GLY A 46 0.09 10.94 1.38
C GLY A 46 0.29 10.91 -0.12
N ARG A 47 0.59 9.74 -0.65
CA ARG A 47 0.76 9.51 -2.08
C ARG A 47 -0.06 8.32 -2.53
N ALA A 48 -0.60 8.41 -3.73
CA ALA A 48 -1.11 7.23 -4.41
C ALA A 48 0.08 6.39 -4.87
N ALA A 49 -0.06 5.08 -4.83
CA ALA A 49 0.97 4.18 -5.32
C ALA A 49 0.34 3.12 -6.20
N THR A 50 1.10 2.63 -7.15
CA THR A 50 0.64 1.57 -8.05
C THR A 50 1.23 0.25 -7.60
N LEU A 51 0.39 -0.73 -7.34
CA LEU A 51 0.81 -2.07 -6.97
C LEU A 51 1.47 -2.73 -8.18
N THR A 52 2.71 -3.16 -8.04
CA THR A 52 3.44 -3.84 -9.12
C THR A 52 3.62 -5.32 -8.86
N ALA A 53 3.77 -5.72 -7.59
CA ALA A 53 3.89 -7.13 -7.23
C ALA A 53 3.57 -7.31 -5.76
N ILE A 54 3.14 -8.52 -5.39
CA ILE A 54 2.90 -8.90 -4.00
C ILE A 54 3.99 -9.87 -3.59
N GLU A 55 4.80 -9.48 -2.60
CA GLU A 55 5.87 -10.35 -2.10
C GLU A 55 5.35 -11.33 -1.05
N THR A 56 4.48 -10.86 -0.16
CA THR A 56 3.86 -11.68 0.88
C THR A 56 2.37 -11.41 0.86
N GLU A 57 1.58 -12.46 0.61
CA GLU A 57 0.13 -12.33 0.58
C GLU A 57 -0.46 -12.30 1.97
N ALA A 58 -1.55 -11.54 2.14
CA ALA A 58 -2.29 -11.55 3.39
C ALA A 58 -2.93 -12.93 3.61
N PRO A 59 -3.14 -13.35 4.87
CA PRO A 59 -3.81 -14.64 5.14
C PRO A 59 -5.21 -14.74 4.56
N ASP A 60 -5.89 -13.61 4.40
CA ASP A 60 -7.26 -13.58 3.87
C ASP A 60 -7.35 -13.58 2.34
N ARG A 61 -6.22 -13.46 1.68
CA ARG A 61 -6.21 -13.47 0.22
C ARG A 61 -6.27 -14.93 -0.27
N ALA A 62 -7.27 -15.20 -1.02
CA ALA A 62 -7.45 -16.53 -1.60
C ALA A 62 -6.70 -16.67 -2.93
#